data_6b310deb73d9864d965451480e4fd16f
#
_entry.id   6b310deb73d9864d965451480e4fd16f
#
_cell.length_a   1.000
_cell.length_b   1.000
_cell.length_c   1.000
_cell.angle_alpha   90.00
_cell.angle_beta   90.00
_cell.angle_gamma   90.00
#
_symmetry.space_group_name_H-M   'P 1'
#
loop_
_entity.id
_entity.type
_entity.pdbx_description
1 polymer ?
#
loop_
_entity_poly.entity_id
_entity_poly.type
_entity_poly.pdbx_seq_one_letter_code
_entity_poly.pdbx_strand_id
1 'polypeptide(L)'
;KGKTILLQHNVYTPRPYDRMYQVVGTKGYAEKYPYPGFAFEPEQINGDVDFENLSAHTFVSGDVYKELLKKYQSPIVKDIEEKAKSIGGHGGMDFIMDYRLVWCLRNGKPLDMDVYDAAEWSCIGDLSAASIENGSKPVLVPDFTRGKWNKIQGYRHAE
;
A
#
# COMPACT_ATOMS: atom_id res chain seq x y z
N LYS A 1 -16.46 -10.64 -1.71
CA LYS A 1 -16.47 -11.81 -2.61
C LYS A 1 -16.00 -11.40 -4.01
N GLY A 2 -15.37 -12.32 -4.75
CA GLY A 2 -14.91 -12.07 -6.12
C GLY A 2 -13.55 -11.37 -6.25
N LYS A 3 -12.79 -11.25 -5.18
CA LYS A 3 -11.41 -10.75 -5.21
C LYS A 3 -10.44 -11.90 -4.94
N THR A 4 -9.30 -11.86 -5.59
CA THR A 4 -8.21 -12.82 -5.40
C THR A 4 -6.99 -12.08 -4.89
N ILE A 5 -6.34 -12.63 -3.89
CA ILE A 5 -5.04 -12.16 -3.39
C ILE A 5 -4.04 -13.27 -3.65
N LEU A 6 -2.98 -12.96 -4.41
CA LEU A 6 -1.85 -13.87 -4.61
C LEU A 6 -0.72 -13.43 -3.68
N LEU A 7 -0.31 -14.31 -2.79
CA LEU A 7 0.82 -14.09 -1.90
C LEU A 7 2.01 -14.94 -2.35
N GLN A 8 3.16 -14.30 -2.51
CA GLN A 8 4.41 -14.97 -2.81
C GLN A 8 5.48 -14.51 -1.82
N HIS A 9 6.06 -15.47 -1.11
CA HIS A 9 7.18 -15.21 -0.21
C HIS A 9 8.40 -16.01 -0.68
N ASN A 10 9.46 -15.32 -1.08
CA ASN A 10 10.70 -15.94 -1.49
C ASN A 10 11.88 -15.09 -1.02
N VAL A 11 12.60 -15.58 -0.02
CA VAL A 11 13.82 -14.94 0.52
C VAL A 11 15.06 -15.81 0.34
N TYR A 12 14.92 -16.93 -0.34
CA TYR A 12 15.97 -17.94 -0.43
C TYR A 12 16.78 -17.85 -1.73
N THR A 13 16.14 -17.51 -2.83
CA THR A 13 16.81 -17.42 -4.13
C THR A 13 17.24 -15.98 -4.44
N PRO A 14 18.44 -15.79 -5.07
CA PRO A 14 18.85 -14.47 -5.52
C PRO A 14 17.82 -13.85 -6.48
N ARG A 15 17.32 -12.70 -6.14
CA ARG A 15 16.41 -11.91 -6.98
C ARG A 15 16.39 -10.45 -6.49
N PRO A 16 16.10 -9.49 -7.36
CA PRO A 16 15.85 -8.12 -6.93
C PRO A 16 14.76 -8.06 -5.86
N TYR A 17 14.93 -7.14 -4.91
CA TYR A 17 13.89 -6.91 -3.91
C TYR A 17 12.63 -6.40 -4.57
N ASP A 18 11.53 -7.10 -4.36
CA ASP A 18 10.24 -6.80 -4.94
C ASP A 18 9.13 -7.21 -3.97
N ARG A 19 8.16 -6.34 -3.77
CA ARG A 19 6.93 -6.63 -3.01
C ARG A 19 5.72 -6.77 -3.92
N MET A 20 5.89 -6.86 -5.23
CA MET A 20 4.81 -6.87 -6.22
C MET A 20 3.81 -5.72 -6.00
N TYR A 21 4.33 -4.55 -5.66
CA TYR A 21 3.50 -3.40 -5.31
C TYR A 21 3.09 -2.65 -6.56
N GLN A 22 1.97 -3.08 -7.13
CA GLN A 22 1.41 -2.59 -8.37
C GLN A 22 -0.06 -2.21 -8.17
N VAL A 23 -0.47 -1.11 -8.79
CA VAL A 23 -1.86 -0.67 -8.86
C VAL A 23 -2.22 -0.49 -10.33
N VAL A 24 -3.21 -1.23 -10.78
CA VAL A 24 -3.72 -1.16 -12.16
C VAL A 24 -5.12 -0.58 -12.11
N GLY A 25 -5.27 0.61 -12.65
CA GLY A 25 -6.56 1.28 -12.79
C GLY A 25 -7.04 1.31 -14.24
N THR A 26 -8.24 1.79 -14.46
CA THR A 26 -8.81 1.95 -15.81
C THR A 26 -8.16 3.07 -16.62
N LYS A 27 -7.39 3.93 -15.98
CA LYS A 27 -6.84 5.16 -16.57
C LYS A 27 -5.36 5.35 -16.28
N GLY A 28 -4.76 4.46 -15.52
CA GLY A 28 -3.36 4.55 -15.16
C GLY A 28 -2.85 3.32 -14.45
N TYR A 29 -1.55 3.25 -14.39
CA TYR A 29 -0.78 2.21 -13.76
C TYR A 29 0.28 2.83 -12.85
N ALA A 30 0.52 2.22 -11.72
CA ALA A 30 1.59 2.58 -10.80
C ALA A 30 2.29 1.34 -10.29
N GLU A 31 3.61 1.38 -10.21
CA GLU A 31 4.40 0.37 -9.50
C GLU A 31 5.50 1.01 -8.67
N LYS A 32 5.94 0.25 -7.66
CA LYS A 32 7.04 0.68 -6.78
C LYS A 32 8.30 -0.14 -6.98
N TYR A 33 8.19 -1.40 -7.31
CA TYR A 33 9.30 -2.35 -7.39
C TYR A 33 9.28 -3.12 -8.69
N PRO A 34 10.46 -3.54 -9.24
CA PRO A 34 11.78 -3.12 -8.81
C PRO A 34 12.14 -1.70 -9.22
N TYR A 35 11.43 -1.12 -10.19
CA TYR A 35 11.63 0.24 -10.69
C TYR A 35 10.34 1.04 -10.54
N PRO A 36 10.35 2.10 -9.71
CA PRO A 36 9.14 2.87 -9.50
C PRO A 36 8.74 3.67 -10.74
N GLY A 37 7.44 3.69 -11.05
CA GLY A 37 6.94 4.40 -12.22
C GLY A 37 5.43 4.56 -12.25
N PHE A 38 5.00 5.49 -13.08
CA PHE A 38 3.60 5.68 -13.44
C PHE A 38 3.44 5.64 -14.95
N ALA A 39 2.32 5.10 -15.43
CA ALA A 39 1.87 5.22 -16.82
C ALA A 39 0.40 5.63 -16.82
N PHE A 40 0.02 6.49 -17.75
CA PHE A 40 -1.32 7.06 -17.80
C PHE A 40 -1.86 7.12 -19.20
N GLU A 41 -3.17 6.95 -19.36
CA GLU A 41 -3.86 7.36 -20.56
C GLU A 41 -3.72 8.89 -20.76
N PRO A 42 -3.28 9.36 -21.93
CA PRO A 42 -2.98 10.78 -22.15
C PRO A 42 -4.14 11.73 -21.84
N GLU A 43 -5.37 11.29 -22.07
CA GLU A 43 -6.58 12.08 -21.87
C GLU A 43 -7.02 12.20 -20.40
N GLN A 44 -6.35 11.52 -19.48
CA GLN A 44 -6.85 11.31 -18.13
C GLN A 44 -6.22 12.23 -17.07
N ILE A 45 -5.12 12.87 -17.39
CA ILE A 45 -4.53 13.88 -16.52
C ILE A 45 -5.09 15.23 -16.95
N ASN A 46 -6.29 15.53 -16.47
CA ASN A 46 -6.97 16.79 -16.74
C ASN A 46 -6.16 17.99 -16.24
N GLY A 47 -5.72 18.84 -17.19
CA GLY A 47 -5.57 20.28 -17.02
C GLY A 47 -4.53 20.84 -16.06
N ASP A 48 -4.08 20.10 -15.09
CA ASP A 48 -3.22 20.62 -14.02
C ASP A 48 -1.72 20.38 -14.24
N VAL A 49 -1.37 19.57 -15.20
CA VAL A 49 0.01 19.30 -15.55
C VAL A 49 0.09 19.08 -17.07
N ASP A 50 0.74 19.99 -17.75
CA ASP A 50 1.01 19.87 -19.17
C ASP A 50 2.12 18.83 -19.37
N PHE A 51 1.73 17.57 -19.39
CA PHE A 51 2.66 16.46 -19.63
C PHE A 51 2.71 16.17 -21.11
N GLU A 52 3.75 16.61 -21.74
CA GLU A 52 4.08 16.17 -23.10
C GLU A 52 4.41 14.66 -23.07
N ASN A 53 3.89 13.93 -24.04
CA ASN A 53 4.23 12.52 -24.30
C ASN A 53 3.78 11.50 -23.24
N LEU A 54 2.62 11.67 -22.63
CA LEU A 54 2.01 10.61 -21.83
C LEU A 54 1.63 9.41 -22.70
N SER A 55 1.79 8.23 -22.16
CA SER A 55 1.42 6.97 -22.80
C SER A 55 1.00 5.95 -21.77
N ALA A 56 -0.06 5.22 -22.06
CA ALA A 56 -0.46 4.07 -21.26
C ALA A 56 0.53 2.89 -21.32
N HIS A 57 1.47 2.92 -22.27
CA HIS A 57 2.41 1.81 -22.52
C HIS A 57 3.86 2.11 -22.13
N THR A 58 4.13 3.31 -21.65
CA THR A 58 5.48 3.71 -21.20
C THR A 58 5.40 4.48 -19.88
N PHE A 59 6.39 4.30 -19.04
CA PHE A 59 6.49 5.12 -17.84
C PHE A 59 6.75 6.57 -18.17
N VAL A 60 6.17 7.46 -17.38
CA VAL A 60 6.49 8.89 -17.42
C VAL A 60 7.98 9.11 -17.16
N SER A 61 8.53 10.22 -17.62
CA SER A 61 9.93 10.58 -17.34
C SER A 61 10.19 10.70 -15.84
N GLY A 62 11.45 10.55 -15.43
CA GLY A 62 11.83 10.64 -14.03
C GLY A 62 11.51 11.98 -13.38
N ASP A 63 11.49 13.06 -14.13
CA ASP A 63 11.15 14.38 -13.60
C ASP A 63 9.65 14.53 -13.40
N VAL A 64 8.85 14.10 -14.37
CA VAL A 64 7.37 14.03 -14.21
C VAL A 64 7.00 13.13 -13.04
N TYR A 65 7.66 12.00 -12.87
CA TYR A 65 7.45 11.11 -11.73
C TYR A 65 7.67 11.84 -10.39
N LYS A 66 8.77 12.59 -10.26
CA LYS A 66 9.07 13.37 -9.04
C LYS A 66 8.04 14.46 -8.77
N GLU A 67 7.60 15.16 -9.82
CA GLU A 67 6.56 16.18 -9.68
C GLU A 67 5.24 15.60 -9.21
N LEU A 68 4.82 14.46 -9.78
CA LEU A 68 3.62 13.76 -9.35
C LEU A 68 3.70 13.30 -7.89
N LEU A 69 4.82 12.71 -7.49
CA LEU A 69 5.01 12.32 -6.09
C LEU A 69 4.90 13.53 -5.15
N LYS A 70 5.52 14.65 -5.49
CA LYS A 70 5.45 15.85 -4.68
C LYS A 70 4.03 16.44 -4.62
N LYS A 71 3.33 16.45 -5.74
CA LYS A 71 1.97 16.99 -5.85
C LYS A 71 0.97 16.17 -5.01
N TYR A 72 1.04 14.85 -5.13
CA TYR A 72 0.08 13.92 -4.50
C TYR A 72 0.58 13.28 -3.20
N GLN A 73 1.70 13.74 -2.67
CA GLN A 73 2.18 13.30 -1.38
C GLN A 73 1.15 13.60 -0.28
N SER A 74 0.96 12.62 0.61
CA SER A 74 0.05 12.78 1.76
C SER A 74 0.43 14.02 2.60
N PRO A 75 -0.54 14.80 3.07
CA PRO A 75 -0.28 15.97 3.91
C PRO A 75 0.62 15.65 5.11
N ILE A 76 0.35 14.57 5.83
CA ILE A 76 1.17 14.18 6.98
C ILE A 76 2.63 13.92 6.58
N VAL A 77 2.88 13.32 5.41
CA VAL A 77 4.24 13.08 4.95
C VAL A 77 4.91 14.40 4.61
N LYS A 78 4.22 15.34 3.95
CA LYS A 78 4.76 16.68 3.66
C LYS A 78 5.23 17.40 4.93
N ASP A 79 4.47 17.25 6.01
CA ASP A 79 4.75 17.98 7.26
C ASP A 79 5.92 17.40 8.04
N ILE A 80 6.15 16.08 7.97
CA ILE A 80 7.10 15.41 8.86
C ILE A 80 8.22 14.65 8.16
N GLU A 81 8.26 14.63 6.82
CA GLU A 81 9.17 13.80 6.04
C GLU A 81 10.64 14.02 6.38
N GLU A 82 11.07 15.28 6.47
CA GLU A 82 12.47 15.62 6.79
C GLU A 82 12.86 15.12 8.19
N LYS A 83 11.99 15.35 9.16
CA LYS A 83 12.19 14.85 10.52
C LYS A 83 12.21 13.32 10.56
N ALA A 84 11.29 12.67 9.86
CA ALA A 84 11.23 11.23 9.77
C ALA A 84 12.53 10.64 9.18
N LYS A 85 13.02 11.21 8.10
CA LYS A 85 14.28 10.80 7.48
C LYS A 85 15.49 10.99 8.41
N SER A 86 15.51 12.05 9.20
CA SER A 86 16.60 12.33 10.16
C SER A 86 16.65 11.34 11.33
N ILE A 87 15.49 10.80 11.74
CA ILE A 87 15.39 9.80 12.80
C ILE A 87 15.78 8.42 12.29
N GLY A 88 15.51 8.13 11.02
CA GLY A 88 15.79 6.85 10.38
C GLY A 88 14.64 5.85 10.51
N GLY A 89 14.96 4.54 10.44
CA GLY A 89 13.95 3.47 10.38
C GLY A 89 13.29 3.38 9.01
N HIS A 90 13.80 2.49 8.13
CA HIS A 90 13.30 2.29 6.76
C HIS A 90 13.08 3.59 5.96
N GLY A 91 14.06 4.53 6.06
CA GLY A 91 13.96 5.83 5.39
C GLY A 91 12.94 6.79 6.00
N GLY A 92 12.59 6.60 7.28
CA GLY A 92 11.62 7.41 8.01
C GLY A 92 10.20 6.82 8.09
N MET A 93 9.96 5.69 7.42
CA MET A 93 8.64 5.07 7.38
C MET A 93 8.15 4.67 8.78
N ASP A 94 9.02 4.09 9.59
CA ASP A 94 8.68 3.65 10.95
C ASP A 94 8.24 4.84 11.82
N PHE A 95 8.98 5.95 11.72
CA PHE A 95 8.61 7.17 12.43
C PHE A 95 7.24 7.73 11.99
N ILE A 96 6.95 7.74 10.69
CA ILE A 96 5.68 8.24 10.16
C ILE A 96 4.52 7.38 10.67
N MET A 97 4.70 6.07 10.71
CA MET A 97 3.69 5.13 11.20
C MET A 97 3.40 5.37 12.70
N ASP A 98 4.42 5.45 13.52
CA ASP A 98 4.27 5.70 14.96
C ASP A 98 3.69 7.10 15.23
N TYR A 99 4.15 8.10 14.49
CA TYR A 99 3.62 9.46 14.58
C TYR A 99 2.12 9.49 14.30
N ARG A 100 1.67 8.80 13.24
CA ARG A 100 0.26 8.72 12.89
C ARG A 100 -0.57 8.03 13.97
N LEU A 101 -0.09 6.94 14.54
CA LEU A 101 -0.73 6.24 15.64
C LEU A 101 -0.91 7.18 16.85
N VAL A 102 0.17 7.81 17.28
CA VAL A 102 0.13 8.74 18.42
C VAL A 102 -0.78 9.93 18.14
N TRP A 103 -0.74 10.46 16.92
CA TRP A 103 -1.61 11.56 16.52
C TRP A 103 -3.10 11.18 16.60
N CYS A 104 -3.49 10.00 16.08
CA CYS A 104 -4.85 9.52 16.18
C CYS A 104 -5.31 9.39 17.64
N LEU A 105 -4.49 8.77 18.50
CA LEU A 105 -4.81 8.60 19.91
C LEU A 105 -4.96 9.94 20.64
N ARG A 106 -4.06 10.90 20.39
CA ARG A 106 -4.11 12.22 21.04
C ARG A 106 -5.30 13.08 20.60
N ASN A 107 -5.75 12.89 19.39
CA ASN A 107 -6.84 13.66 18.81
C ASN A 107 -8.21 12.95 18.83
N GLY A 108 -8.28 11.77 19.46
CA GLY A 108 -9.52 10.97 19.50
C GLY A 108 -10.01 10.55 18.12
N LYS A 109 -9.07 10.31 17.19
CA LYS A 109 -9.40 9.88 15.82
C LYS A 109 -9.35 8.37 15.73
N PRO A 110 -10.14 7.76 14.85
CA PRO A 110 -10.01 6.34 14.54
C PRO A 110 -8.59 6.00 14.09
N LEU A 111 -8.11 4.83 14.49
CA LEU A 111 -6.85 4.29 13.98
C LEU A 111 -7.00 3.90 12.50
N ASP A 112 -5.92 3.97 11.75
CA ASP A 112 -5.90 3.56 10.35
C ASP A 112 -6.05 2.04 10.20
N MET A 113 -5.65 1.29 11.23
CA MET A 113 -5.77 -0.15 11.34
C MET A 113 -6.28 -0.52 12.73
N ASP A 114 -7.10 -1.53 12.82
CA ASP A 114 -7.63 -2.04 14.07
C ASP A 114 -7.18 -3.47 14.38
N VAL A 115 -7.69 -4.03 15.47
CA VAL A 115 -7.35 -5.39 15.90
C VAL A 115 -7.84 -6.45 14.89
N TYR A 116 -8.87 -6.17 14.14
CA TYR A 116 -9.40 -7.11 13.14
C TYR A 116 -8.50 -7.16 11.91
N ASP A 117 -8.00 -6.00 11.45
CA ASP A 117 -6.97 -5.94 10.39
C ASP A 117 -5.73 -6.71 10.81
N ALA A 118 -5.27 -6.52 12.04
CA ALA A 118 -4.11 -7.23 12.57
C ALA A 118 -4.34 -8.75 12.60
N ALA A 119 -5.51 -9.20 13.03
CA ALA A 119 -5.86 -10.62 13.07
C ALA A 119 -5.93 -11.22 11.66
N GLU A 120 -6.58 -10.53 10.72
CA GLU A 120 -6.69 -10.98 9.33
C GLU A 120 -5.33 -11.10 8.64
N TRP A 121 -4.44 -10.15 8.85
CA TRP A 121 -3.10 -10.20 8.25
C TRP A 121 -2.20 -11.26 8.90
N SER A 122 -2.30 -11.41 10.21
CA SER A 122 -1.47 -12.36 10.95
C SER A 122 -1.86 -13.82 10.73
N CYS A 123 -3.12 -14.12 10.43
CA CYS A 123 -3.59 -15.50 10.27
C CYS A 123 -3.05 -16.20 9.00
N ILE A 124 -2.54 -15.46 8.04
CA ILE A 124 -2.10 -16.01 6.74
C ILE A 124 -0.99 -17.05 6.91
N GLY A 125 -0.04 -16.81 7.82
CA GLY A 125 1.03 -17.77 8.11
C GLY A 125 0.48 -19.12 8.58
N ASP A 126 -0.34 -19.11 9.62
CA ASP A 126 -0.89 -20.31 10.23
C ASP A 126 -1.86 -21.06 9.32
N LEU A 127 -2.71 -20.32 8.59
CA LEU A 127 -3.62 -20.92 7.61
C LEU A 127 -2.86 -21.54 6.43
N SER A 128 -1.77 -20.93 6.01
CA SER A 128 -0.91 -21.48 4.95
C SER A 128 -0.24 -22.78 5.42
N ALA A 129 0.29 -22.79 6.63
CA ALA A 129 0.86 -24.02 7.23
C ALA A 129 -0.18 -25.13 7.33
N ALA A 130 -1.35 -24.82 7.86
CA ALA A 130 -2.46 -25.79 7.96
C ALA A 130 -2.88 -26.34 6.57
N SER A 131 -2.92 -25.49 5.55
CA SER A 131 -3.19 -25.94 4.18
C SER A 131 -2.14 -26.94 3.69
N ILE A 132 -0.85 -26.63 3.86
CA ILE A 132 0.26 -27.48 3.43
C ILE A 132 0.23 -28.83 4.15
N GLU A 133 0.09 -28.83 5.45
CA GLU A 133 0.01 -30.05 6.28
C GLU A 133 -1.15 -30.96 5.87
N ASN A 134 -2.23 -30.40 5.36
CA ASN A 134 -3.39 -31.13 4.87
C ASN A 134 -3.35 -31.41 3.34
N GLY A 135 -2.18 -31.40 2.72
CA GLY A 135 -2.00 -31.71 1.31
C GLY A 135 -2.44 -30.56 0.38
N SER A 136 -2.19 -29.32 0.77
CA SER A 136 -2.51 -28.09 0.04
C SER A 136 -4.02 -27.93 -0.23
N LYS A 137 -4.85 -28.41 0.67
CA LYS A 137 -6.31 -28.23 0.57
C LYS A 137 -6.72 -26.81 0.92
N PRO A 138 -7.80 -26.28 0.32
CA PRO A 138 -8.36 -25.01 0.73
C PRO A 138 -8.70 -24.97 2.21
N VAL A 139 -8.35 -23.88 2.88
CA VAL A 139 -8.75 -23.59 4.25
C VAL A 139 -9.61 -22.33 4.27
N LEU A 140 -10.59 -22.29 5.15
CA LEU A 140 -11.43 -21.12 5.34
C LEU A 140 -10.71 -20.09 6.20
N VAL A 141 -10.70 -18.84 5.78
CA VAL A 141 -10.26 -17.73 6.62
C VAL A 141 -11.37 -17.44 7.64
N PRO A 142 -11.08 -17.45 8.95
CA PRO A 142 -12.07 -17.11 9.97
C PRO A 142 -12.57 -15.67 9.82
N ASP A 143 -13.83 -15.45 10.11
CA ASP A 143 -14.36 -14.10 10.26
C ASP A 143 -14.11 -13.60 11.69
N PHE A 144 -13.01 -12.88 11.88
CA PHE A 144 -12.63 -12.33 13.18
C PHE A 144 -13.62 -11.28 13.70
N THR A 145 -14.40 -10.67 12.82
CA THR A 145 -15.39 -9.64 13.16
C THR A 145 -16.72 -10.23 13.65
N ARG A 146 -16.88 -11.55 13.59
CA ARG A 146 -18.12 -12.25 13.94
C ARG A 146 -19.34 -11.72 13.20
N GLY A 147 -19.21 -11.55 11.90
CA GLY A 147 -20.26 -11.04 11.02
C GLY A 147 -20.39 -9.52 10.97
N LYS A 148 -19.50 -8.78 11.62
CA LYS A 148 -19.56 -7.31 11.66
C LYS A 148 -18.64 -6.61 10.64
N TRP A 149 -18.02 -7.34 9.74
CA TRP A 149 -17.07 -6.82 8.76
C TRP A 149 -17.61 -5.67 7.92
N ASN A 150 -18.92 -5.62 7.66
CA ASN A 150 -19.56 -4.55 6.92
C ASN A 150 -19.96 -3.33 7.77
N LYS A 151 -19.78 -3.40 9.09
CA LYS A 151 -20.04 -2.32 10.05
C LYS A 151 -18.75 -1.64 10.52
N ILE A 152 -17.61 -2.30 10.32
CA ILE A 152 -16.29 -1.74 10.61
C ILE A 152 -16.00 -0.71 9.54
N GLN A 153 -15.69 0.49 9.96
CA GLN A 153 -15.30 1.54 9.03
C GLN A 153 -13.92 1.19 8.49
N GLY A 154 -13.85 1.07 7.17
CA GLY A 154 -12.60 0.77 6.50
C GLY A 154 -11.56 1.85 6.71
N TYR A 155 -10.37 1.57 6.23
CA TYR A 155 -9.21 2.43 6.27
C TYR A 155 -9.53 3.87 5.86
N ARG A 156 -9.21 4.82 6.73
CA ARG A 156 -9.32 6.25 6.45
C ARG A 156 -7.93 6.82 6.34
N HIS A 157 -7.62 7.33 5.18
CA HIS A 157 -6.36 8.02 4.98
C HIS A 157 -6.24 9.22 5.90
N ALA A 158 -5.00 9.55 6.25
CA ALA A 158 -4.69 10.77 6.96
C ALA A 158 -5.22 11.98 6.18
N GLU A 159 -6.19 12.63 6.74
CA GLU A 159 -6.58 13.99 6.37
C GLU A 159 -5.57 14.97 6.94
#